data_093069cfb990e93939195d878566af30
#
_entry.id   093069cfb990e93939195d878566af30
#
_cell.length_a   1.000
_cell.length_b   1.000
_cell.length_c   1.000
_cell.angle_alpha   90.00
_cell.angle_beta   90.00
_cell.angle_gamma   90.00
#
_symmetry.space_group_name_H-M   'P 1'
#
loop_
_entity.id
_entity.type
_entity.pdbx_description
1 polymer ?
#
loop_
_entity_poly.entity_id
_entity_poly.type
_entity_poly.pdbx_seq_one_letter_code
_entity_poly.pdbx_strand_id
1 'polypeptide(L)'
;LQSPQPRVITTSSLMHRHGRINRDDLQLKQSYETQRAYNQTKLANLLFARELQRRATVAGSHLISVAAHPGVALTGIGTNRSRQGLLSLKDKFVGLFLKVLMPLLGQNAEQGAWPLLHAASLEPIEPGGFYGPAGFGEMKGPPKAARVGTVANDQALATWLWETSEKLCWVDYSALGKPPVDKSKKEIIDAV
;
A
#
# COMPACT_ATOMS: atom_id res chain seq x y z
N LEU A 1 -17.29 -16.72 -3.52
CA LEU A 1 -17.62 -15.64 -2.59
C LEU A 1 -19.14 -15.60 -2.41
N GLN A 2 -19.60 -15.69 -1.15
CA GLN A 2 -21.05 -15.81 -0.85
C GLN A 2 -21.76 -14.44 -0.80
N SER A 3 -20.99 -13.33 -0.71
CA SER A 3 -21.54 -11.97 -0.76
C SER A 3 -21.88 -11.57 -2.20
N PRO A 4 -23.00 -10.88 -2.46
CA PRO A 4 -23.34 -10.38 -3.78
C PRO A 4 -22.32 -9.35 -4.31
N GLN A 5 -21.62 -8.64 -3.41
CA GLN A 5 -20.58 -7.69 -3.76
C GLN A 5 -19.41 -7.79 -2.76
N PRO A 6 -18.57 -8.83 -2.90
CA PRO A 6 -17.47 -9.05 -1.97
C PRO A 6 -16.41 -7.97 -2.12
N ARG A 7 -15.83 -7.53 -0.99
CA ARG A 7 -14.77 -6.51 -0.96
C ARG A 7 -13.49 -7.03 -0.34
N VAL A 8 -12.37 -6.64 -0.95
CA VAL A 8 -11.03 -6.81 -0.39
C VAL A 8 -10.44 -5.44 -0.13
N ILE A 9 -10.15 -5.13 1.14
CA ILE A 9 -9.55 -3.86 1.56
C ILE A 9 -8.10 -4.13 1.98
N THR A 10 -7.15 -3.60 1.22
CA THR A 10 -5.73 -3.80 1.46
C THR A 10 -5.13 -2.59 2.17
N THR A 11 -4.48 -2.81 3.31
CA THR A 11 -3.85 -1.72 4.07
C THR A 11 -2.49 -1.38 3.50
N SER A 12 -2.37 -0.18 2.92
CA SER A 12 -1.12 0.41 2.48
C SER A 12 -0.63 1.51 3.46
N SER A 13 0.16 2.46 3.00
CA SER A 13 0.70 3.58 3.77
C SER A 13 1.06 4.73 2.84
N LEU A 14 1.20 5.95 3.37
CA LEU A 14 1.85 7.08 2.69
C LEU A 14 3.24 6.72 2.15
N MET A 15 3.93 5.80 2.83
CA MET A 15 5.28 5.36 2.50
C MET A 15 5.37 4.58 1.19
N HIS A 16 4.25 4.14 0.59
CA HIS A 16 4.25 3.54 -0.75
C HIS A 16 4.86 4.47 -1.81
N ARG A 17 4.76 5.81 -1.62
CA ARG A 17 5.30 6.82 -2.54
C ARG A 17 6.82 6.80 -2.63
N HIS A 18 7.48 6.30 -1.58
CA HIS A 18 8.94 6.13 -1.50
C HIS A 18 9.36 4.67 -1.74
N GLY A 19 8.38 3.79 -1.99
CA GLY A 19 8.64 2.37 -2.26
C GLY A 19 9.25 2.16 -3.64
N ARG A 20 10.09 1.13 -3.72
CA ARG A 20 10.62 0.55 -4.96
C ARG A 20 10.58 -0.96 -4.84
N ILE A 21 10.19 -1.63 -5.90
CA ILE A 21 10.23 -3.11 -5.94
C ILE A 21 11.60 -3.50 -6.47
N ASN A 22 12.40 -4.13 -5.62
CA ASN A 22 13.68 -4.70 -6.03
C ASN A 22 13.44 -6.08 -6.64
N ARG A 23 13.48 -6.20 -7.96
CA ARG A 23 13.21 -7.46 -8.66
C ARG A 23 14.30 -8.51 -8.44
N ASP A 24 15.54 -8.09 -8.25
CA ASP A 24 16.69 -8.97 -8.09
C ASP A 24 16.82 -9.50 -6.66
N ASP A 25 16.27 -8.76 -5.69
CA ASP A 25 16.27 -9.12 -4.27
C ASP A 25 14.93 -8.76 -3.60
N LEU A 26 13.83 -9.32 -4.13
CA LEU A 26 12.46 -9.02 -3.67
C LEU A 26 12.29 -9.28 -2.17
N GLN A 27 12.97 -10.29 -1.65
CA GLN A 27 12.93 -10.67 -0.24
C GLN A 27 13.93 -9.89 0.64
N LEU A 28 14.73 -8.98 0.05
CA LEU A 28 15.75 -8.19 0.72
C LEU A 28 16.75 -9.04 1.54
N LYS A 29 17.12 -10.21 0.98
CA LYS A 29 18.07 -11.14 1.62
C LYS A 29 19.51 -10.63 1.56
N GLN A 30 19.87 -9.90 0.50
CA GLN A 30 21.21 -9.38 0.28
C GLN A 30 21.43 -8.05 0.97
N SER A 31 20.40 -7.18 1.00
CA SER A 31 20.54 -5.82 1.52
C SER A 31 19.26 -5.40 2.27
N TYR A 32 19.13 -5.86 3.53
CA TYR A 32 18.00 -5.47 4.38
C TYR A 32 18.23 -4.09 5.00
N GLU A 33 17.26 -3.20 4.79
CA GLU A 33 17.13 -1.93 5.49
C GLU A 33 15.65 -1.73 5.85
N THR A 34 15.37 -1.49 7.14
CA THR A 34 14.00 -1.50 7.69
C THR A 34 13.06 -0.54 6.97
N GLN A 35 13.50 0.69 6.69
CA GLN A 35 12.65 1.69 6.04
C GLN A 35 12.38 1.32 4.58
N ARG A 36 13.39 0.82 3.88
CA ARG A 36 13.27 0.34 2.50
C ARG A 36 12.31 -0.85 2.42
N ALA A 37 12.45 -1.82 3.33
CA ALA A 37 11.57 -2.98 3.42
C ALA A 37 10.11 -2.57 3.65
N TYR A 38 9.88 -1.65 4.58
CA TYR A 38 8.57 -1.11 4.87
C TYR A 38 7.96 -0.41 3.65
N ASN A 39 8.71 0.50 3.02
CA ASN A 39 8.24 1.24 1.84
C ASN A 39 7.90 0.29 0.68
N GLN A 40 8.78 -0.70 0.42
CA GLN A 40 8.54 -1.73 -0.59
C GLN A 40 7.27 -2.52 -0.30
N THR A 41 7.08 -2.99 0.94
CA THR A 41 5.89 -3.74 1.34
C THR A 41 4.61 -2.94 1.13
N LYS A 42 4.62 -1.64 1.46
CA LYS A 42 3.43 -0.79 1.32
C LYS A 42 3.13 -0.44 -0.15
N LEU A 43 4.15 -0.33 -0.99
CA LEU A 43 3.98 -0.24 -2.44
C LEU A 43 3.42 -1.56 -3.00
N ALA A 44 3.98 -2.70 -2.59
CA ALA A 44 3.51 -4.03 -3.02
C ALA A 44 2.03 -4.24 -2.69
N ASN A 45 1.59 -3.85 -1.49
CA ASN A 45 0.19 -3.92 -1.08
C ASN A 45 -0.74 -3.10 -2.00
N LEU A 46 -0.31 -1.90 -2.40
CA LEU A 46 -1.12 -1.06 -3.30
C LEU A 46 -1.14 -1.62 -4.73
N LEU A 47 0.00 -2.10 -5.24
CA LEU A 47 0.08 -2.79 -6.53
C LEU A 47 -0.82 -4.03 -6.53
N PHE A 48 -0.78 -4.85 -5.47
CA PHE A 48 -1.64 -6.02 -5.30
C PHE A 48 -3.12 -5.65 -5.38
N ALA A 49 -3.57 -4.65 -4.60
CA ALA A 49 -4.98 -4.28 -4.58
C ALA A 49 -5.49 -3.85 -5.97
N ARG A 50 -4.69 -3.09 -6.69
CA ARG A 50 -5.03 -2.59 -8.03
C ARG A 50 -4.98 -3.70 -9.08
N GLU A 51 -4.00 -4.60 -9.00
CA GLU A 51 -3.91 -5.75 -9.90
C GLU A 51 -5.06 -6.74 -9.66
N LEU A 52 -5.42 -6.99 -8.40
CA LEU A 52 -6.59 -7.81 -8.05
C LEU A 52 -7.87 -7.24 -8.67
N GLN A 53 -8.07 -5.92 -8.60
CA GLN A 53 -9.23 -5.29 -9.24
C GLN A 53 -9.20 -5.47 -10.76
N ARG A 54 -8.06 -5.26 -11.40
CA ARG A 54 -7.94 -5.43 -12.86
C ARG A 54 -8.29 -6.87 -13.29
N ARG A 55 -7.79 -7.86 -12.55
CA ARG A 55 -8.08 -9.27 -12.80
C ARG A 55 -9.54 -9.61 -12.55
N ALA A 56 -10.11 -9.13 -11.46
CA ALA A 56 -11.54 -9.29 -11.16
C ALA A 56 -12.43 -8.71 -12.27
N THR A 57 -12.08 -7.52 -12.78
CA THR A 57 -12.81 -6.88 -13.89
C THR A 57 -12.73 -7.71 -15.17
N VAL A 58 -11.55 -8.21 -15.53
CA VAL A 58 -11.36 -9.07 -16.73
C VAL A 58 -12.12 -10.39 -16.60
N ALA A 59 -12.17 -10.95 -15.40
CA ALA A 59 -12.92 -12.19 -15.12
C ALA A 59 -14.45 -11.99 -15.03
N GLY A 60 -14.94 -10.77 -15.17
CA GLY A 60 -16.37 -10.46 -14.98
C GLY A 60 -16.84 -10.67 -13.53
N SER A 61 -15.92 -10.66 -12.57
CA SER A 61 -16.24 -10.88 -11.15
C SER A 61 -16.82 -9.62 -10.52
N HIS A 62 -17.79 -9.80 -9.62
CA HIS A 62 -18.35 -8.73 -8.80
C HIS A 62 -17.45 -8.31 -7.63
N LEU A 63 -16.25 -8.89 -7.51
CA LEU A 63 -15.27 -8.53 -6.49
C LEU A 63 -14.82 -7.08 -6.66
N ILE A 64 -14.87 -6.32 -5.57
CA ILE A 64 -14.28 -4.99 -5.47
C ILE A 64 -13.02 -5.07 -4.61
N SER A 65 -11.88 -4.71 -5.20
CA SER A 65 -10.61 -4.59 -4.48
C SER A 65 -10.22 -3.12 -4.40
N VAL A 66 -9.96 -2.65 -3.19
CA VAL A 66 -9.53 -1.28 -2.90
C VAL A 66 -8.39 -1.29 -1.90
N ALA A 67 -7.69 -0.17 -1.79
CA ALA A 67 -6.67 0.02 -0.76
C ALA A 67 -7.00 1.23 0.11
N ALA A 68 -6.48 1.23 1.34
CA ALA A 68 -6.58 2.38 2.23
C ALA A 68 -5.29 2.52 3.06
N HIS A 69 -5.04 3.73 3.56
CA HIS A 69 -3.98 3.98 4.53
C HIS A 69 -4.48 4.81 5.71
N PRO A 70 -3.98 4.51 6.93
CA PRO A 70 -4.43 5.14 8.15
C PRO A 70 -3.88 6.55 8.38
N GLY A 71 -3.16 7.15 7.42
CA GLY A 71 -2.39 8.35 7.68
C GLY A 71 -1.24 8.09 8.65
N VAL A 72 -1.01 9.03 9.57
CA VAL A 72 -0.04 8.91 10.66
C VAL A 72 -0.79 8.57 11.95
N ALA A 73 -1.02 7.27 12.19
CA ALA A 73 -1.66 6.81 13.42
C ALA A 73 -0.63 6.61 14.53
N LEU A 74 -0.92 7.15 15.72
CA LEU A 74 -0.13 6.99 16.94
C LEU A 74 -0.36 5.57 17.49
N THR A 75 0.32 4.60 16.89
CA THR A 75 0.30 3.20 17.31
C THR A 75 1.67 2.81 17.87
N GLY A 76 1.76 1.65 18.55
CA GLY A 76 3.01 1.15 19.13
C GLY A 76 4.17 0.89 18.16
N ILE A 77 4.00 1.17 16.85
CA ILE A 77 5.05 0.97 15.83
C ILE A 77 6.30 1.80 16.14
N GLY A 78 6.14 3.05 16.63
CA GLY A 78 7.26 3.91 17.01
C GLY A 78 7.98 3.46 18.26
N THR A 79 7.27 2.88 19.24
CA THR A 79 7.85 2.43 20.50
C THR A 79 8.56 1.08 20.38
N ASN A 80 8.14 0.21 19.47
CA ASN A 80 8.79 -1.07 19.22
C ASN A 80 10.17 -0.92 18.58
N ARG A 81 10.41 0.13 17.82
CA ARG A 81 11.71 0.43 17.21
C ARG A 81 12.78 0.80 18.24
N SER A 82 12.40 1.51 19.32
CA SER A 82 13.30 1.88 20.41
C SER A 82 13.71 0.70 21.31
N ARG A 83 12.92 -0.37 21.33
CA ARG A 83 13.23 -1.59 22.12
C ARG A 83 14.28 -2.48 21.48
N GLN A 84 14.61 -2.31 20.20
CA GLN A 84 15.59 -3.13 19.48
C GLN A 84 17.03 -2.62 19.57
N GLY A 85 17.33 -1.59 20.39
CA GLY A 85 18.71 -1.17 20.71
C GLY A 85 19.51 -0.52 19.56
N LEU A 86 18.90 -0.23 18.43
CA LEU A 86 19.56 0.22 17.19
C LEU A 86 19.52 1.76 17.00
N LEU A 87 19.53 2.54 18.09
CA LEU A 87 19.39 3.99 18.00
C LEU A 87 20.73 4.71 18.02
N SER A 88 21.13 5.25 16.88
CA SER A 88 22.18 6.26 16.73
C SER A 88 21.80 7.56 17.50
N LEU A 89 22.78 8.42 17.82
CA LEU A 89 22.54 9.74 18.40
C LEU A 89 21.59 10.61 17.55
N LYS A 90 21.66 10.49 16.21
CA LYS A 90 20.71 11.12 15.26
C LYS A 90 19.29 10.60 15.46
N ASP A 91 19.13 9.30 15.73
CA ASP A 91 17.83 8.68 15.96
C ASP A 91 17.19 9.15 17.28
N LYS A 92 17.99 9.47 18.30
CA LYS A 92 17.51 10.05 19.58
C LYS A 92 16.95 11.46 19.37
N PHE A 93 17.63 12.30 18.57
CA PHE A 93 17.17 13.65 18.25
C PHE A 93 15.89 13.63 17.40
N VAL A 94 15.84 12.77 16.38
CA VAL A 94 14.66 12.51 15.57
C VAL A 94 13.53 11.95 16.43
N GLY A 95 13.84 11.04 17.36
CA GLY A 95 12.87 10.46 18.29
C GLY A 95 12.26 11.49 19.25
N LEU A 96 13.05 12.44 19.75
CA LEU A 96 12.54 13.54 20.59
C LEU A 96 11.66 14.51 19.77
N PHE A 97 12.11 14.89 18.57
CA PHE A 97 11.34 15.72 17.63
C PHE A 97 10.01 15.06 17.26
N LEU A 98 10.04 13.76 16.96
CA LEU A 98 8.83 12.98 16.68
C LEU A 98 7.92 12.87 17.90
N LYS A 99 8.43 12.71 19.13
CA LYS A 99 7.62 12.68 20.36
C LYS A 99 6.85 13.97 20.60
N VAL A 100 7.42 15.12 20.22
CA VAL A 100 6.78 16.43 20.39
C VAL A 100 5.81 16.72 19.25
N LEU A 101 6.19 16.40 18.00
CA LEU A 101 5.43 16.76 16.81
C LEU A 101 4.36 15.72 16.43
N MET A 102 4.58 14.44 16.72
CA MET A 102 3.64 13.36 16.38
C MET A 102 2.26 13.51 17.03
N PRO A 103 2.10 13.96 18.30
CA PRO A 103 0.77 14.22 18.85
C PRO A 103 0.00 15.32 18.11
N LEU A 104 0.70 16.29 17.50
CA LEU A 104 0.10 17.37 16.72
C LEU A 104 -0.24 16.95 15.28
N LEU A 105 0.60 16.11 14.67
CA LEU A 105 0.48 15.69 13.27
C LEU A 105 -0.22 14.34 13.10
N GLY A 106 -0.21 13.50 14.12
CA GLY A 106 -0.83 12.19 14.12
C GLY A 106 -2.30 12.21 14.54
N GLN A 107 -2.91 11.05 14.43
CA GLN A 107 -4.26 10.77 14.90
C GLN A 107 -4.27 9.51 15.76
N ASN A 108 -5.33 9.31 16.55
CA ASN A 108 -5.47 8.10 17.36
C ASN A 108 -5.76 6.87 16.48
N ALA A 109 -5.74 5.69 17.08
CA ALA A 109 -5.96 4.43 16.35
C ALA A 109 -7.37 4.34 15.73
N GLU A 110 -8.39 4.85 16.42
CA GLU A 110 -9.76 4.89 15.93
C GLU A 110 -9.87 5.73 14.65
N GLN A 111 -9.37 6.96 14.68
CA GLN A 111 -9.32 7.84 13.50
C GLN A 111 -8.48 7.24 12.37
N GLY A 112 -7.40 6.50 12.71
CA GLY A 112 -6.59 5.76 11.75
C GLY A 112 -7.34 4.63 11.06
N ALA A 113 -8.38 4.07 11.71
CA ALA A 113 -9.24 3.06 11.11
C ALA A 113 -10.28 3.62 10.13
N TRP A 114 -10.64 4.89 10.23
CA TRP A 114 -11.70 5.49 9.41
C TRP A 114 -11.53 5.30 7.89
N PRO A 115 -10.35 5.47 7.27
CA PRO A 115 -10.21 5.22 5.84
C PRO A 115 -10.47 3.77 5.44
N LEU A 116 -10.14 2.80 6.31
CA LEU A 116 -10.43 1.39 6.06
C LEU A 116 -11.93 1.09 6.20
N LEU A 117 -12.56 1.63 7.24
CA LEU A 117 -14.01 1.51 7.45
C LEU A 117 -14.78 2.19 6.31
N HIS A 118 -14.35 3.37 5.88
CA HIS A 118 -14.90 4.07 4.72
C HIS A 118 -14.82 3.20 3.46
N ALA A 119 -13.63 2.64 3.17
CA ALA A 119 -13.44 1.74 2.04
C ALA A 119 -14.31 0.46 2.13
N ALA A 120 -14.62 0.01 3.34
CA ALA A 120 -15.47 -1.16 3.56
C ALA A 120 -16.97 -0.87 3.39
N SER A 121 -17.43 0.33 3.72
CA SER A 121 -18.86 0.66 3.85
C SER A 121 -19.37 1.69 2.84
N LEU A 122 -18.50 2.44 2.14
CA LEU A 122 -18.90 3.46 1.17
C LEU A 122 -19.69 2.85 0.00
N GLU A 123 -20.80 3.50 -0.36
CA GLU A 123 -21.61 3.18 -1.53
C GLU A 123 -21.96 4.46 -2.31
N PRO A 124 -21.68 4.52 -3.61
CA PRO A 124 -20.83 3.60 -4.38
C PRO A 124 -19.35 3.78 -4.05
N ILE A 125 -18.54 2.72 -4.18
CA ILE A 125 -17.09 2.78 -4.04
C ILE A 125 -16.41 2.62 -5.40
N GLU A 126 -15.33 3.36 -5.63
CA GLU A 126 -14.54 3.26 -6.86
C GLU A 126 -13.68 1.98 -6.84
N PRO A 127 -13.90 1.02 -7.77
CA PRO A 127 -13.09 -0.18 -7.87
C PRO A 127 -11.62 0.15 -8.17
N GLY A 128 -10.69 -0.45 -7.42
CA GLY A 128 -9.26 -0.13 -7.51
C GLY A 128 -8.87 1.17 -6.83
N GLY A 129 -9.82 1.82 -6.15
CA GLY A 129 -9.62 3.08 -5.43
C GLY A 129 -8.61 2.97 -4.29
N PHE A 130 -8.06 4.12 -3.90
CA PHE A 130 -7.17 4.25 -2.76
C PHE A 130 -7.66 5.37 -1.85
N TYR A 131 -7.80 5.08 -0.56
CA TYR A 131 -8.43 5.98 0.42
C TYR A 131 -7.50 6.31 1.57
N GLY A 132 -7.59 7.54 2.08
CA GLY A 132 -6.79 8.01 3.20
C GLY A 132 -7.40 9.25 3.84
N PRO A 133 -6.75 9.82 4.87
CA PRO A 133 -7.21 11.04 5.53
C PRO A 133 -7.16 12.27 4.60
N ALA A 134 -8.12 13.17 4.76
CA ALA A 134 -8.28 14.37 3.93
C ALA A 134 -7.36 15.55 4.31
N GLY A 135 -6.77 15.54 5.52
CA GLY A 135 -5.99 16.66 6.03
C GLY A 135 -4.64 16.82 5.38
N PHE A 136 -3.87 17.77 5.89
CA PHE A 136 -2.57 18.14 5.32
C PHE A 136 -1.65 16.92 5.17
N GLY A 137 -1.09 16.75 3.99
CA GLY A 137 -0.22 15.63 3.66
C GLY A 137 -0.88 14.24 3.79
N GLU A 138 -2.19 14.16 3.90
CA GLU A 138 -2.95 12.93 4.17
C GLU A 138 -2.55 12.25 5.49
N MET A 139 -2.08 13.05 6.46
CA MET A 139 -1.61 12.54 7.76
C MET A 139 -2.74 12.23 8.71
N LYS A 140 -3.80 13.06 8.73
CA LYS A 140 -4.98 12.94 9.61
C LYS A 140 -6.23 13.53 8.98
N GLY A 141 -7.40 13.25 9.56
CA GLY A 141 -8.69 13.84 9.14
C GLY A 141 -9.69 12.82 8.62
N PRO A 142 -10.86 13.28 8.14
CA PRO A 142 -11.88 12.40 7.59
C PRO A 142 -11.39 11.66 6.34
N PRO A 143 -11.97 10.50 6.00
CA PRO A 143 -11.60 9.74 4.82
C PRO A 143 -11.91 10.49 3.51
N LYS A 144 -11.03 10.32 2.52
CA LYS A 144 -11.26 10.71 1.11
C LYS A 144 -10.44 9.83 0.16
N ALA A 145 -10.65 10.00 -1.15
CA ALA A 145 -9.74 9.46 -2.17
C ALA A 145 -8.32 10.03 -1.95
N ALA A 146 -7.34 9.14 -1.87
CA ALA A 146 -5.94 9.44 -1.58
C ALA A 146 -5.10 9.46 -2.86
N ARG A 147 -3.96 10.16 -2.83
CA ARG A 147 -3.03 10.24 -3.96
C ARG A 147 -2.26 8.93 -4.11
N VAL A 148 -2.32 8.37 -5.30
CA VAL A 148 -1.52 7.20 -5.69
C VAL A 148 -0.14 7.66 -6.13
N GLY A 149 0.91 7.05 -5.60
CA GLY A 149 2.29 7.28 -6.05
C GLY A 149 2.50 6.79 -7.49
N THR A 150 3.38 7.46 -8.24
CA THR A 150 3.58 7.20 -9.67
C THR A 150 3.89 5.73 -9.97
N VAL A 151 4.78 5.10 -9.18
CA VAL A 151 5.17 3.69 -9.35
C VAL A 151 4.00 2.72 -9.14
N ALA A 152 3.02 3.09 -8.32
CA ALA A 152 1.84 2.25 -8.10
C ALA A 152 0.84 2.26 -9.29
N ASN A 153 1.10 3.06 -10.32
CA ASN A 153 0.37 3.05 -11.59
C ASN A 153 1.05 2.17 -12.65
N ASP A 154 2.22 1.60 -12.36
CA ASP A 154 2.93 0.71 -13.28
C ASP A 154 2.24 -0.66 -13.33
N GLN A 155 1.49 -0.88 -14.39
CA GLN A 155 0.74 -2.12 -14.61
C GLN A 155 1.65 -3.31 -14.89
N ALA A 156 2.77 -3.10 -15.59
CA ALA A 156 3.71 -4.17 -15.89
C ALA A 156 4.39 -4.65 -14.61
N LEU A 157 4.75 -3.71 -13.72
CA LEU A 157 5.27 -4.03 -12.39
C LEU A 157 4.25 -4.77 -11.53
N ALA A 158 2.98 -4.34 -11.55
CA ALA A 158 1.91 -4.98 -10.80
C ALA A 158 1.68 -6.43 -11.26
N THR A 159 1.62 -6.66 -12.56
CA THR A 159 1.48 -8.00 -13.15
C THR A 159 2.68 -8.88 -12.81
N TRP A 160 3.91 -8.36 -12.96
CA TRP A 160 5.13 -9.10 -12.60
C TRP A 160 5.14 -9.49 -11.12
N LEU A 161 4.79 -8.55 -10.24
CA LEU A 161 4.74 -8.80 -8.79
C LEU A 161 3.69 -9.85 -8.44
N TRP A 162 2.53 -9.80 -9.08
CA TRP A 162 1.47 -10.78 -8.91
C TRP A 162 1.95 -12.19 -9.28
N GLU A 163 2.45 -12.37 -10.51
CA GLU A 163 2.93 -13.67 -11.00
C GLU A 163 4.10 -14.22 -10.19
N THR A 164 4.98 -13.32 -9.71
CA THR A 164 6.07 -13.71 -8.80
C THR A 164 5.54 -14.14 -7.44
N SER A 165 4.52 -13.45 -6.92
CA SER A 165 3.90 -13.79 -5.63
C SER A 165 3.15 -15.12 -5.70
N GLU A 166 2.41 -15.39 -6.80
CA GLU A 166 1.78 -16.70 -7.03
C GLU A 166 2.80 -17.84 -6.93
N LYS A 167 3.95 -17.69 -7.59
CA LYS A 167 5.03 -18.68 -7.54
C LYS A 167 5.63 -18.85 -6.14
N LEU A 168 5.86 -17.74 -5.44
CA LEU A 168 6.45 -17.76 -4.09
C LEU A 168 5.50 -18.34 -3.04
N CYS A 169 4.19 -18.11 -3.19
CA CYS A 169 3.16 -18.58 -2.26
C CYS A 169 2.52 -19.91 -2.66
N TRP A 170 2.87 -20.45 -3.84
CA TRP A 170 2.34 -21.70 -4.38
C TRP A 170 0.82 -21.67 -4.50
N VAL A 171 0.30 -20.56 -4.95
CA VAL A 171 -1.13 -20.33 -5.20
C VAL A 171 -1.37 -20.06 -6.68
N ASP A 172 -2.58 -20.38 -7.14
CA ASP A 172 -3.04 -20.13 -8.50
C ASP A 172 -4.34 -19.33 -8.48
N TYR A 173 -4.32 -18.18 -9.14
CA TYR A 173 -5.47 -17.31 -9.34
C TYR A 173 -5.86 -17.22 -10.82
N SER A 174 -5.60 -18.27 -11.62
CA SER A 174 -5.92 -18.31 -13.05
C SER A 174 -7.40 -18.02 -13.36
N ALA A 175 -8.30 -18.37 -12.42
CA ALA A 175 -9.73 -18.08 -12.50
C ALA A 175 -10.05 -16.57 -12.55
N LEU A 176 -9.14 -15.70 -12.10
CA LEU A 176 -9.29 -14.23 -12.22
C LEU A 176 -8.81 -13.69 -13.58
N GLY A 177 -8.31 -14.55 -14.48
CA GLY A 177 -7.81 -14.14 -15.78
C GLY A 177 -6.50 -13.33 -15.73
N LYS A 178 -5.91 -13.10 -16.90
CA LYS A 178 -4.73 -12.24 -17.08
C LYS A 178 -5.13 -10.97 -17.83
N PRO A 179 -5.16 -9.81 -17.17
CA PRO A 179 -5.48 -8.57 -17.87
C PRO A 179 -4.38 -8.21 -18.87
N PRO A 180 -4.73 -7.59 -20.02
CA PRO A 180 -3.74 -7.13 -20.98
C PRO A 180 -2.81 -6.10 -20.35
N VAL A 181 -1.52 -6.24 -20.60
CA VAL A 181 -0.52 -5.25 -20.20
C VAL A 181 -0.52 -4.12 -21.24
N ASP A 182 -0.75 -2.90 -20.80
CA ASP A 182 -0.63 -1.72 -21.66
C ASP A 182 0.83 -1.52 -22.06
N LYS A 183 1.14 -1.86 -23.32
CA LYS A 183 2.49 -1.75 -23.88
C LYS A 183 2.90 -0.31 -24.19
N SER A 184 1.96 0.63 -24.25
CA SER A 184 2.26 2.03 -24.64
C SER A 184 3.13 2.78 -23.63
N LYS A 185 3.18 2.29 -22.40
CA LYS A 185 3.99 2.89 -21.31
C LYS A 185 5.38 2.28 -21.13
N LYS A 186 5.70 1.22 -21.87
CA LYS A 186 6.98 0.54 -21.73
C LYS A 186 8.15 1.33 -22.36
N GLU A 187 7.87 2.11 -23.41
CA GLU A 187 8.90 2.88 -24.13
C GLU A 187 9.46 4.08 -23.35
N ILE A 188 8.76 4.54 -22.29
CA ILE A 188 9.22 5.69 -21.49
C ILE A 188 10.24 5.28 -20.41
N ILE A 189 10.24 4.01 -20.00
CA ILE A 189 11.08 3.52 -18.89
C ILE A 189 12.43 3.00 -19.40
N ASP A 190 12.49 2.54 -20.65
CA ASP A 190 13.74 2.06 -21.26
C ASP A 190 14.56 3.20 -21.89
N ALA A 191 14.07 4.46 -21.83
CA ALA A 191 14.70 5.66 -22.40
C ALA A 191 15.30 6.63 -21.35
N VAL A 192 15.43 6.21 -20.07
CA VAL A 192 16.04 7.04 -19.01
C VAL A 192 17.19 6.31 -18.30
#